data_00a79461c5df5d14b698719695924706
#
_entry.id   00a79461c5df5d14b698719695924706
#
_cell.length_a   1.000
_cell.length_b   1.000
_cell.length_c   1.000
_cell.angle_alpha   90.00
_cell.angle_beta   90.00
_cell.angle_gamma   90.00
#
_symmetry.space_group_name_H-M   'P 1'
#
loop_
_entity.id
_entity.type
_entity.pdbx_description
1 polymer ?
#
loop_
_entity_poly.entity_id
_entity_poly.type
_entity_poly.pdbx_seq_one_letter_code
_entity_poly.pdbx_strand_id
1 'polypeptide(L)'
;MAKLEDTKMVLTFAELSASVARNRLCAQKAEKQGDDQKAKLLEAIARSESIKMRRALVYLRGRIADVEAYMQELIVRKKQMFAEEYPATAAAYRGKQKRHEAETFARYAAVAKNHHRLLTEIEEGNIPAGTQYCVCSVCGYIAKNAAPEKCPVCNAVPNKFQVLHA
;
A
#
# COMPACT_ATOMS: atom_id res chain seq x y z
N MET A 1 -11.55 -20.86 23.11
CA MET A 1 -12.40 -19.67 22.85
C MET A 1 -11.59 -18.50 22.27
N ALA A 2 -10.44 -18.12 22.82
CA ALA A 2 -9.60 -17.02 22.30
C ALA A 2 -9.27 -17.12 20.79
N LYS A 3 -8.94 -18.31 20.29
CA LYS A 3 -8.57 -18.54 18.88
C LYS A 3 -9.71 -18.26 17.87
N LEU A 4 -10.98 -18.37 18.28
CA LEU A 4 -12.14 -18.07 17.43
C LEU A 4 -12.45 -16.57 17.39
N GLU A 5 -12.25 -15.87 18.50
CA GLU A 5 -12.43 -14.42 18.61
C GLU A 5 -11.37 -13.69 17.78
N ASP A 6 -10.12 -14.14 17.83
CA ASP A 6 -9.04 -13.61 16.99
C ASP A 6 -9.33 -13.82 15.51
N THR A 7 -9.88 -14.98 15.12
CA THR A 7 -10.27 -15.23 13.73
C THR A 7 -11.36 -14.27 13.25
N LYS A 8 -12.39 -14.02 14.08
CA LYS A 8 -13.44 -13.06 13.76
C LYS A 8 -12.87 -11.63 13.60
N MET A 9 -11.95 -11.24 14.46
CA MET A 9 -11.33 -9.93 14.38
C MET A 9 -10.47 -9.78 13.11
N VAL A 10 -9.72 -10.82 12.70
CA VAL A 10 -8.99 -10.86 11.44
C VAL A 10 -9.91 -10.70 10.24
N LEU A 11 -11.02 -11.43 10.21
CA LEU A 11 -12.03 -11.31 9.15
C LEU A 11 -12.65 -9.92 9.12
N THR A 12 -13.02 -9.37 10.27
CA THR A 12 -13.55 -8.00 10.39
C THR A 12 -12.55 -6.97 9.88
N PHE A 13 -11.27 -7.10 10.22
CA PHE A 13 -10.22 -6.22 9.70
C PHE A 13 -10.09 -6.33 8.18
N ALA A 14 -10.13 -7.54 7.62
CA ALA A 14 -10.05 -7.76 6.18
C ALA A 14 -11.27 -7.17 5.45
N GLU A 15 -12.48 -7.36 5.97
CA GLU A 15 -13.71 -6.80 5.41
C GLU A 15 -13.70 -5.27 5.43
N LEU A 16 -13.35 -4.66 6.56
CA LEU A 16 -13.24 -3.21 6.68
C LEU A 16 -12.18 -2.65 5.72
N SER A 17 -11.03 -3.32 5.59
CA SER A 17 -9.96 -2.91 4.68
C SER A 17 -10.44 -2.94 3.22
N ALA A 18 -11.13 -4.01 2.82
CA ALA A 18 -11.72 -4.13 1.49
C ALA A 18 -12.80 -3.06 1.24
N SER A 19 -13.66 -2.82 2.23
CA SER A 19 -14.73 -1.82 2.13
C SER A 19 -14.17 -0.41 2.00
N VAL A 20 -13.18 -0.02 2.79
CA VAL A 20 -12.48 1.27 2.68
C VAL A 20 -11.92 1.46 1.27
N ALA A 21 -11.22 0.46 0.74
CA ALA A 21 -10.64 0.54 -0.60
C ALA A 21 -11.73 0.68 -1.69
N ARG A 22 -12.79 -0.13 -1.63
CA ARG A 22 -13.90 -0.09 -2.58
C ARG A 22 -14.67 1.23 -2.54
N ASN A 23 -14.98 1.75 -1.36
CA ASN A 23 -15.68 3.02 -1.20
C ASN A 23 -14.88 4.18 -1.78
N ARG A 24 -13.55 4.22 -1.57
CA ARG A 24 -12.68 5.23 -2.19
C ARG A 24 -12.64 5.14 -3.71
N LEU A 25 -12.55 3.92 -4.27
CA LEU A 25 -12.61 3.74 -5.73
C LEU A 25 -13.96 4.17 -6.31
N CYS A 26 -15.06 3.86 -5.62
CA CYS A 26 -16.39 4.30 -6.02
C CYS A 26 -16.56 5.81 -5.90
N ALA A 27 -16.02 6.44 -4.85
CA ALA A 27 -16.01 7.89 -4.68
C ALA A 27 -15.31 8.59 -5.86
N GLN A 28 -14.10 8.14 -6.21
CA GLN A 28 -13.36 8.65 -7.37
C GLN A 28 -14.12 8.47 -8.70
N LYS A 29 -14.86 7.37 -8.83
CA LYS A 29 -15.68 7.13 -10.02
C LYS A 29 -16.89 8.07 -10.07
N ALA A 30 -17.57 8.27 -8.94
CA ALA A 30 -18.69 9.21 -8.82
C ALA A 30 -18.25 10.65 -9.12
N GLU A 31 -17.09 11.08 -8.60
CA GLU A 31 -16.50 12.39 -8.90
C GLU A 31 -16.26 12.59 -10.40
N LYS A 32 -15.69 11.60 -11.08
CA LYS A 32 -15.49 11.63 -12.55
C LYS A 32 -16.78 11.67 -13.34
N GLN A 33 -17.89 11.23 -12.75
CA GLN A 33 -19.23 11.26 -13.33
C GLN A 33 -20.02 12.54 -13.00
N GLY A 34 -19.42 13.45 -12.21
CA GLY A 34 -20.06 14.69 -11.76
C GLY A 34 -21.05 14.51 -10.62
N ASP A 35 -21.08 13.33 -9.95
CA ASP A 35 -21.96 13.06 -8.82
C ASP A 35 -21.25 13.34 -7.50
N ASP A 36 -21.08 14.62 -7.20
CA ASP A 36 -20.33 15.08 -6.03
C ASP A 36 -20.96 14.63 -4.71
N GLN A 37 -22.28 14.50 -4.64
CA GLN A 37 -22.96 14.06 -3.42
C GLN A 37 -22.62 12.61 -3.08
N LYS A 38 -22.69 11.71 -4.06
CA LYS A 38 -22.28 10.31 -3.87
C LYS A 38 -20.79 10.21 -3.57
N ALA A 39 -19.95 10.97 -4.27
CA ALA A 39 -18.51 10.99 -4.01
C ALA A 39 -18.20 11.35 -2.55
N LYS A 40 -18.78 12.44 -2.05
CA LYS A 40 -18.61 12.89 -0.65
C LYS A 40 -19.12 11.87 0.38
N LEU A 41 -20.30 11.28 0.13
CA LEU A 41 -20.85 10.27 1.04
C LEU A 41 -19.98 9.01 1.09
N LEU A 42 -19.54 8.50 -0.07
CA LEU A 42 -18.68 7.31 -0.14
C LEU A 42 -17.32 7.55 0.53
N GLU A 43 -16.72 8.73 0.35
CA GLU A 43 -15.49 9.08 1.06
C GLU A 43 -15.71 9.22 2.58
N ALA A 44 -16.85 9.77 3.02
CA ALA A 44 -17.20 9.84 4.44
C ALA A 44 -17.36 8.44 5.06
N ILE A 45 -18.01 7.51 4.34
CA ILE A 45 -18.12 6.11 4.76
C ILE A 45 -16.73 5.48 4.85
N ALA A 46 -15.89 5.67 3.83
CA ALA A 46 -14.52 5.12 3.83
C ALA A 46 -13.70 5.64 5.03
N ARG A 47 -13.81 6.92 5.37
CA ARG A 47 -13.14 7.50 6.56
C ARG A 47 -13.68 6.90 7.86
N SER A 48 -14.99 6.75 7.99
CA SER A 48 -15.62 6.14 9.15
C SER A 48 -15.14 4.68 9.34
N GLU A 49 -15.14 3.89 8.28
CA GLU A 49 -14.68 2.50 8.32
C GLU A 49 -13.17 2.38 8.57
N SER A 50 -12.37 3.32 8.07
CA SER A 50 -10.94 3.39 8.36
C SER A 50 -10.64 3.57 9.86
N ILE A 51 -11.51 4.27 10.60
CA ILE A 51 -11.38 4.38 12.06
C ILE A 51 -11.59 3.03 12.74
N LYS A 52 -12.62 2.27 12.32
CA LYS A 52 -12.90 0.93 12.84
C LYS A 52 -11.78 -0.04 12.47
N MET A 53 -11.30 0.00 11.24
CA MET A 53 -10.17 -0.80 10.75
C MET A 53 -8.91 -0.59 11.60
N ARG A 54 -8.56 0.68 11.90
CA ARG A 54 -7.41 0.98 12.78
C ARG A 54 -7.58 0.43 14.19
N ARG A 55 -8.80 0.47 14.75
CA ARG A 55 -9.10 -0.13 16.07
C ARG A 55 -8.95 -1.66 16.04
N ALA A 56 -9.45 -2.31 14.98
CA ALA A 56 -9.27 -3.75 14.79
C ALA A 56 -7.78 -4.13 14.66
N LEU A 57 -6.99 -3.32 13.94
CA LEU A 57 -5.55 -3.52 13.82
C LEU A 57 -4.83 -3.42 15.18
N VAL A 58 -5.17 -2.38 15.98
CA VAL A 58 -4.61 -2.21 17.33
C VAL A 58 -4.96 -3.41 18.24
N TYR A 59 -6.16 -3.95 18.12
CA TYR A 59 -6.55 -5.15 18.84
C TYR A 59 -5.70 -6.37 18.44
N LEU A 60 -5.47 -6.55 17.13
CA LEU A 60 -4.74 -7.71 16.59
C LEU A 60 -3.22 -7.64 16.79
N ARG A 61 -2.64 -6.46 16.73
CA ARG A 61 -1.17 -6.26 16.67
C ARG A 61 -0.62 -5.40 17.80
N GLY A 62 -1.46 -4.83 18.66
CA GLY A 62 -1.07 -3.85 19.65
C GLY A 62 -0.86 -2.45 19.06
N ARG A 63 -0.47 -1.51 19.91
CA ARG A 63 -0.14 -0.15 19.51
C ARG A 63 1.32 -0.08 19.03
N ILE A 64 1.56 0.71 18.01
CA ILE A 64 2.92 1.09 17.64
C ILE A 64 3.45 2.00 18.76
N ALA A 65 4.38 1.51 19.54
CA ALA A 65 4.93 2.23 20.69
C ALA A 65 6.12 3.12 20.30
N ASP A 66 6.92 2.66 19.35
CA ASP A 66 8.13 3.31 18.89
C ASP A 66 8.22 3.26 17.36
N VAL A 67 8.45 4.43 16.77
CA VAL A 67 8.55 4.58 15.31
C VAL A 67 9.80 3.91 14.78
N GLU A 68 10.92 4.04 15.51
CA GLU A 68 12.21 3.48 15.11
C GLU A 68 12.17 1.96 15.05
N ALA A 69 11.65 1.32 16.11
CA ALA A 69 11.46 -0.12 16.11
C ALA A 69 10.54 -0.60 14.99
N TYR A 70 9.47 0.16 14.68
CA TYR A 70 8.60 -0.15 13.56
C TYR A 70 9.29 -0.01 12.20
N MET A 71 10.14 1.00 12.02
CA MET A 71 10.93 1.19 10.81
C MET A 71 11.86 -0.02 10.55
N GLN A 72 12.55 -0.51 11.59
CA GLN A 72 13.39 -1.70 11.51
C GLN A 72 12.58 -2.96 11.12
N GLU A 73 11.43 -3.17 11.78
CA GLU A 73 10.51 -4.26 11.41
C GLU A 73 10.08 -4.15 9.94
N LEU A 74 9.75 -2.95 9.49
CA LEU A 74 9.29 -2.69 8.13
C LEU A 74 10.38 -2.97 7.08
N ILE A 75 11.64 -2.61 7.36
CA ILE A 75 12.80 -2.93 6.50
C ILE A 75 12.91 -4.45 6.31
N VAL A 76 12.91 -5.20 7.41
CA VAL A 76 12.98 -6.67 7.37
C VAL A 76 11.79 -7.24 6.60
N ARG A 77 10.59 -6.77 6.88
CA ARG A 77 9.36 -7.24 6.22
C ARG A 77 9.37 -6.97 4.72
N LYS A 78 9.79 -5.77 4.31
CA LYS A 78 9.89 -5.44 2.87
C LYS A 78 10.92 -6.30 2.16
N LYS A 79 12.05 -6.63 2.82
CA LYS A 79 13.05 -7.56 2.27
C LYS A 79 12.46 -8.94 2.01
N GLN A 80 11.76 -9.53 2.98
CA GLN A 80 11.09 -10.82 2.83
C GLN A 80 10.08 -10.81 1.67
N MET A 81 9.26 -9.75 1.59
CA MET A 81 8.25 -9.60 0.54
C MET A 81 8.88 -9.61 -0.86
N PHE A 82 9.93 -8.80 -1.11
CA PHE A 82 10.50 -8.70 -2.46
C PHE A 82 11.46 -9.83 -2.81
N ALA A 83 12.16 -10.40 -1.83
CA ALA A 83 13.16 -11.45 -2.09
C ALA A 83 12.56 -12.86 -2.15
N GLU A 84 11.48 -13.10 -1.42
CA GLU A 84 10.95 -14.46 -1.22
C GLU A 84 9.46 -14.57 -1.59
N GLU A 85 8.57 -13.86 -0.87
CA GLU A 85 7.13 -14.11 -0.92
C GLU A 85 6.51 -13.79 -2.29
N TYR A 86 6.75 -12.59 -2.80
CA TYR A 86 6.18 -12.16 -4.08
C TYR A 86 6.77 -12.91 -5.28
N PRO A 87 8.10 -13.17 -5.36
CA PRO A 87 8.67 -14.01 -6.40
C PRO A 87 8.12 -15.44 -6.38
N ALA A 88 8.00 -16.07 -5.19
CA ALA A 88 7.44 -17.41 -5.06
C ALA A 88 5.98 -17.46 -5.53
N THR A 89 5.18 -16.46 -5.12
CA THR A 89 3.78 -16.33 -5.53
C THR A 89 3.66 -16.11 -7.04
N ALA A 90 4.50 -15.25 -7.64
CA ALA A 90 4.55 -15.05 -9.08
C ALA A 90 4.89 -16.35 -9.85
N ALA A 91 5.86 -17.13 -9.34
CA ALA A 91 6.22 -18.41 -9.92
C ALA A 91 5.06 -19.42 -9.86
N ALA A 92 4.36 -19.50 -8.72
CA ALA A 92 3.19 -20.36 -8.55
C ALA A 92 2.05 -20.01 -9.53
N TYR A 93 1.82 -18.72 -9.79
CA TYR A 93 0.82 -18.29 -10.79
C TYR A 93 1.27 -18.59 -12.23
N ARG A 94 2.56 -18.44 -12.56
CA ARG A 94 3.11 -18.86 -13.87
C ARG A 94 2.91 -20.34 -14.12
N GLY A 95 3.17 -21.19 -13.13
CA GLY A 95 2.94 -22.64 -13.20
C GLY A 95 1.47 -23.00 -13.47
N LYS A 96 0.54 -22.12 -13.09
CA LYS A 96 -0.89 -22.27 -13.36
C LYS A 96 -1.35 -21.55 -14.65
N GLN A 97 -0.43 -21.06 -15.47
CA GLN A 97 -0.69 -20.25 -16.68
C GLN A 97 -1.46 -18.93 -16.43
N LYS A 98 -1.46 -18.45 -15.21
CA LYS A 98 -2.10 -17.19 -14.79
C LYS A 98 -1.12 -16.02 -14.92
N ARG A 99 -0.87 -15.63 -16.18
CA ARG A 99 0.16 -14.64 -16.52
C ARG A 99 -0.07 -13.27 -15.88
N HIS A 100 -1.31 -12.79 -15.89
CA HIS A 100 -1.65 -11.47 -15.34
C HIS A 100 -1.38 -11.39 -13.83
N GLU A 101 -1.78 -12.40 -13.07
CA GLU A 101 -1.53 -12.50 -11.64
C GLU A 101 -0.01 -12.60 -11.35
N ALA A 102 0.70 -13.38 -12.15
CA ALA A 102 2.16 -13.51 -12.01
C ALA A 102 2.87 -12.16 -12.25
N GLU A 103 2.48 -11.40 -13.28
CA GLU A 103 3.00 -10.05 -13.55
C GLU A 103 2.66 -9.07 -12.43
N THR A 104 1.46 -9.17 -11.85
CA THR A 104 1.04 -8.36 -10.71
C THR A 104 1.97 -8.57 -9.51
N PHE A 105 2.26 -9.82 -9.15
CA PHE A 105 3.17 -10.11 -8.04
C PHE A 105 4.63 -9.74 -8.34
N ALA A 106 5.07 -9.82 -9.60
CA ALA A 106 6.37 -9.31 -10.01
C ALA A 106 6.49 -7.78 -9.82
N ARG A 107 5.42 -7.03 -10.14
CA ARG A 107 5.36 -5.58 -9.85
C ARG A 107 5.34 -5.29 -8.35
N TYR A 108 4.60 -6.07 -7.56
CA TYR A 108 4.61 -5.93 -6.09
C TYR A 108 6.01 -6.17 -5.52
N ALA A 109 6.75 -7.16 -6.01
CA ALA A 109 8.14 -7.37 -5.62
C ALA A 109 9.02 -6.15 -5.94
N ALA A 110 8.90 -5.58 -7.16
CA ALA A 110 9.66 -4.39 -7.56
C ALA A 110 9.34 -3.16 -6.68
N VAL A 111 8.07 -2.96 -6.35
CA VAL A 111 7.65 -1.87 -5.45
C VAL A 111 8.13 -2.12 -4.02
N ALA A 112 8.03 -3.34 -3.49
CA ALA A 112 8.54 -3.67 -2.16
C ALA A 112 10.06 -3.46 -2.06
N LYS A 113 10.82 -3.78 -3.13
CA LYS A 113 12.25 -3.49 -3.23
C LYS A 113 12.54 -1.99 -3.20
N ASN A 114 11.75 -1.18 -3.91
CA ASN A 114 11.85 0.28 -3.86
C ASN A 114 11.57 0.81 -2.44
N HIS A 115 10.54 0.32 -1.77
CA HIS A 115 10.24 0.71 -0.39
C HIS A 115 11.37 0.32 0.57
N HIS A 116 11.89 -0.91 0.47
CA HIS A 116 13.02 -1.34 1.27
C HIS A 116 14.24 -0.41 1.09
N ARG A 117 14.60 -0.08 -0.16
CA ARG A 117 15.69 0.84 -0.46
C ARG A 117 15.51 2.21 0.20
N LEU A 118 14.32 2.80 0.08
CA LEU A 118 14.02 4.11 0.68
C LEU A 118 14.06 4.08 2.21
N LEU A 119 13.57 3.01 2.84
CA LEU A 119 13.64 2.80 4.27
C LEU A 119 15.09 2.66 4.74
N THR A 120 15.92 1.92 4.02
CA THR A 120 17.35 1.78 4.34
C THR A 120 18.08 3.11 4.18
N GLU A 121 17.82 3.84 3.10
CA GLU A 121 18.44 5.15 2.85
C GLU A 121 18.12 6.18 3.94
N ILE A 122 16.89 6.17 4.51
CA ILE A 122 16.54 7.11 5.59
C ILE A 122 17.23 6.72 6.92
N GLU A 123 17.31 5.44 7.23
CA GLU A 123 18.01 4.92 8.40
C GLU A 123 19.52 5.24 8.37
N GLU A 124 20.11 5.20 7.19
CA GLU A 124 21.51 5.54 6.95
C GLU A 124 21.76 7.07 6.88
N GLY A 125 20.72 7.90 7.01
CA GLY A 125 20.84 9.35 6.90
C GLY A 125 21.08 9.86 5.46
N ASN A 126 20.87 9.03 4.46
CA ASN A 126 21.15 9.33 3.05
C ASN A 126 19.99 10.04 2.33
N ILE A 127 18.93 10.41 3.05
CA ILE A 127 17.81 11.20 2.51
C ILE A 127 17.88 12.62 3.09
N PRO A 128 18.13 13.65 2.26
CA PRO A 128 18.17 15.03 2.72
C PRO A 128 16.83 15.48 3.34
N ALA A 129 16.91 16.35 4.35
CA ALA A 129 15.74 17.04 4.87
C ALA A 129 15.02 17.81 3.76
N GLY A 130 13.68 17.79 3.76
CA GLY A 130 12.88 18.44 2.72
C GLY A 130 12.71 17.62 1.44
N THR A 131 13.23 16.38 1.38
CA THR A 131 12.96 15.48 0.25
C THR A 131 11.45 15.28 0.10
N GLN A 132 10.94 15.57 -1.09
CA GLN A 132 9.55 15.29 -1.45
C GLN A 132 9.40 13.85 -1.98
N TYR A 133 8.25 13.26 -1.76
CA TYR A 133 7.93 11.95 -2.29
C TYR A 133 6.79 12.04 -3.30
N CYS A 134 6.97 11.38 -4.45
CA CYS A 134 5.98 11.27 -5.51
C CYS A 134 5.58 9.80 -5.64
N VAL A 135 4.30 9.49 -5.50
CA VAL A 135 3.79 8.12 -5.55
C VAL A 135 3.07 7.86 -6.87
N CYS A 136 3.48 6.82 -7.59
CA CYS A 136 2.80 6.37 -8.80
C CYS A 136 1.43 5.80 -8.44
N SER A 137 0.35 6.43 -8.92
CA SER A 137 -1.04 6.01 -8.67
C SER A 137 -1.41 4.69 -9.36
N VAL A 138 -0.55 4.16 -10.25
CA VAL A 138 -0.78 2.91 -10.97
C VAL A 138 -0.20 1.70 -10.22
N CYS A 139 1.03 1.81 -9.68
CA CYS A 139 1.71 0.65 -9.07
C CYS A 139 2.20 0.89 -7.64
N GLY A 140 2.19 2.12 -7.12
CA GLY A 140 2.69 2.45 -5.79
C GLY A 140 4.21 2.67 -5.70
N TYR A 141 4.95 2.73 -6.82
CA TYR A 141 6.36 3.11 -6.82
C TYR A 141 6.54 4.52 -6.26
N ILE A 142 7.55 4.72 -5.42
CA ILE A 142 7.88 6.02 -4.81
C ILE A 142 9.14 6.57 -5.45
N ALA A 143 9.04 7.77 -6.02
CA ALA A 143 10.17 8.58 -6.47
C ALA A 143 10.48 9.68 -5.46
N LYS A 144 11.75 10.12 -5.40
CA LYS A 144 12.20 11.29 -4.62
C LYS A 144 12.20 12.53 -5.49
N ASN A 145 11.72 13.64 -4.94
CA ASN A 145 11.73 15.02 -5.49
C ASN A 145 10.87 15.22 -6.74
N ALA A 146 11.00 14.40 -7.78
CA ALA A 146 10.24 14.54 -9.01
C ALA A 146 9.79 13.20 -9.59
N ALA A 147 8.68 13.21 -10.33
CA ALA A 147 8.24 12.06 -11.10
C ALA A 147 9.23 11.78 -12.25
N PRO A 148 9.64 10.53 -12.49
CA PRO A 148 10.47 10.16 -13.62
C PRO A 148 9.67 10.26 -14.93
N GLU A 149 10.33 10.36 -16.08
CA GLU A 149 9.69 10.35 -17.41
C GLU A 149 8.79 9.13 -17.61
N LYS A 150 9.24 7.99 -17.10
CA LYS A 150 8.46 6.74 -17.06
C LYS A 150 8.67 6.05 -15.73
N CYS A 151 7.61 5.54 -15.16
CA CYS A 151 7.70 4.72 -13.96
C CYS A 151 8.57 3.47 -14.23
N PRO A 152 9.63 3.21 -13.44
CA PRO A 152 10.52 2.06 -13.68
C PRO A 152 9.85 0.71 -13.44
N VAL A 153 8.66 0.69 -12.84
CA VAL A 153 7.91 -0.55 -12.53
C VAL A 153 6.78 -0.81 -13.53
N CYS A 154 6.03 0.23 -13.90
CA CYS A 154 4.82 0.05 -14.72
C CYS A 154 4.77 0.92 -15.99
N ASN A 155 5.83 1.66 -16.27
CA ASN A 155 5.95 2.57 -17.41
C ASN A 155 4.90 3.71 -17.46
N ALA A 156 4.22 3.98 -16.34
CA ALA A 156 3.28 5.11 -16.26
C ALA A 156 3.99 6.45 -16.48
N VAL A 157 3.30 7.35 -17.16
CA VAL A 157 3.76 8.71 -17.45
C VAL A 157 3.76 9.62 -16.20
N PRO A 158 4.48 10.76 -16.18
CA PRO A 158 4.64 11.59 -14.98
C PRO A 158 3.34 12.07 -14.35
N ASN A 159 2.29 12.34 -15.14
CA ASN A 159 0.99 12.80 -14.65
C ASN A 159 0.22 11.74 -13.82
N LYS A 160 0.75 10.52 -13.72
CA LYS A 160 0.24 9.46 -12.82
C LYS A 160 0.93 9.47 -11.47
N PHE A 161 1.83 10.40 -11.21
CA PHE A 161 2.45 10.55 -9.92
C PHE A 161 1.77 11.65 -9.11
N GLN A 162 1.55 11.36 -7.83
CA GLN A 162 0.99 12.29 -6.87
C GLN A 162 2.07 12.69 -5.87
N VAL A 163 2.30 13.99 -5.73
CA VAL A 163 3.20 14.53 -4.70
C VAL A 163 2.51 14.45 -3.35
N LEU A 164 3.21 13.93 -2.35
CA LEU A 164 2.74 13.97 -0.97
C LEU A 164 3.09 15.34 -0.38
N HIS A 165 2.09 16.06 0.04
CA HIS A 165 2.25 17.26 0.84
C HIS A 165 2.13 16.86 2.32
N ALA A 166 3.11 17.28 3.11
CA ALA A 166 3.09 17.08 4.57
C ALA A 166 2.00 17.93 5.23
#